data_a8dd0e071dabb9cbf05f869fda4a049f
#
_entry.id   a8dd0e071dabb9cbf05f869fda4a049f
#
_cell.length_a   1.000
_cell.length_b   1.000
_cell.length_c   1.000
_cell.angle_alpha   90.00
_cell.angle_beta   90.00
_cell.angle_gamma   90.00
#
_symmetry.space_group_name_H-M   'P 1'
#
loop_
_entity.id
_entity.type
_entity.pdbx_description
1 polymer ?
#
loop_
_entity_poly.entity_id
_entity_poly.type
_entity_poly.pdbx_seq_one_letter_code
_entity_poly.pdbx_strand_id
1 'polypeptide(L)'
;MRAAKWHNEIEIFRQIKPCIILEGNILDQFQYPSEPFRNRHLPEYLYKLLKDLGYNVVVIYDESKGFYAVSGGQKDLVAFADLLQEVPGLRITNDMIRCPFSAQGSCYTPSNPESADSARNKNDGQLLDSVCPAAATIGEVVTNALRQSDVSVAIIMDMASRYIVSPDQMDLLDVRVYTELQRALRCAEEADTNGSLSKNLLIFLTNKVNDLPTWFYLNNPDVKAISITTPDAQARLEFVSGNQLPQFFQRDIYAEDMRFYTENPSQLDKLQKKFVGLTEGFSYSDLIGMRTLCYREHYRMSHLANVVDLYRYGIKENNLT
;
A
#
# COMPACT_ATOMS: atom_id res chain seq x y z
N MET A 1 18.19 -6.14 1.86
CA MET A 1 17.82 -4.72 1.89
C MET A 1 17.27 -4.40 3.27
N ARG A 2 17.62 -3.26 3.83
CA ARG A 2 17.12 -2.84 5.16
C ARG A 2 15.66 -2.40 5.04
N ALA A 3 14.81 -2.76 6.02
CA ALA A 3 13.47 -2.23 6.09
C ALA A 3 13.48 -0.70 6.27
N ALA A 4 12.57 0.00 5.62
CA ALA A 4 12.42 1.44 5.78
C ALA A 4 12.00 1.77 7.24
N LYS A 5 12.31 2.98 7.71
CA LYS A 5 11.98 3.42 9.07
C LYS A 5 10.47 3.29 9.36
N TRP A 6 9.63 3.74 8.43
CA TRP A 6 8.17 3.68 8.55
C TRP A 6 7.64 2.24 8.64
N HIS A 7 8.30 1.27 7.98
CA HIS A 7 7.96 -0.16 8.07
C HIS A 7 8.11 -0.65 9.52
N ASN A 8 9.27 -0.39 10.15
CA ASN A 8 9.52 -0.77 11.54
C ASN A 8 8.60 -0.03 12.51
N GLU A 9 8.24 1.22 12.21
CA GLU A 9 7.27 1.98 13.02
C GLU A 9 5.87 1.33 12.96
N ILE A 10 5.42 0.84 11.81
CA ILE A 10 4.16 0.08 11.71
C ILE A 10 4.22 -1.18 12.58
N GLU A 11 5.30 -1.96 12.51
CA GLU A 11 5.47 -3.17 13.31
C GLU A 11 5.34 -2.90 14.82
N ILE A 12 5.89 -1.79 15.29
CA ILE A 12 5.83 -1.41 16.70
C ILE A 12 4.43 -0.89 17.07
N PHE A 13 3.92 0.09 16.31
CA PHE A 13 2.72 0.80 16.72
C PHE A 13 1.42 0.01 16.52
N ARG A 14 1.37 -0.98 15.62
CA ARG A 14 0.20 -1.86 15.45
C ARG A 14 -0.21 -2.60 16.73
N GLN A 15 0.71 -2.82 17.66
CA GLN A 15 0.44 -3.50 18.92
C GLN A 15 -0.33 -2.63 19.91
N ILE A 16 -0.22 -1.30 19.78
CA ILE A 16 -0.73 -0.34 20.76
C ILE A 16 -1.70 0.70 20.20
N LYS A 17 -1.74 0.86 18.87
CA LYS A 17 -2.57 1.86 18.19
C LYS A 17 -3.50 1.19 17.19
N PRO A 18 -4.82 1.35 17.33
CA PRO A 18 -5.78 0.81 16.37
C PRO A 18 -5.81 1.61 15.05
N CYS A 19 -5.20 2.79 14.99
CA CYS A 19 -5.15 3.60 13.78
C CYS A 19 -3.74 4.10 13.48
N ILE A 20 -3.31 3.88 12.24
CA ILE A 20 -2.06 4.42 11.69
C ILE A 20 -2.39 5.27 10.47
N ILE A 21 -1.91 6.51 10.44
CA ILE A 21 -1.99 7.38 9.27
C ILE A 21 -0.62 7.40 8.62
N LEU A 22 -0.52 6.93 7.39
CA LEU A 22 0.68 7.02 6.57
C LEU A 22 0.54 8.22 5.64
N GLU A 23 1.46 9.18 5.76
CA GLU A 23 1.42 10.41 4.96
C GLU A 23 2.68 10.62 4.12
N GLY A 24 2.56 11.35 3.04
CA GLY A 24 3.68 11.80 2.21
C GLY A 24 3.82 11.03 0.92
N ASN A 25 4.92 10.31 0.75
CA ASN A 25 5.25 9.62 -0.51
C ASN A 25 4.46 8.30 -0.68
N ILE A 26 3.13 8.36 -0.60
CA ILE A 26 2.24 7.19 -0.61
C ILE A 26 2.00 6.60 -2.01
N LEU A 27 2.21 7.38 -3.07
CA LEU A 27 1.98 6.96 -4.46
C LEU A 27 3.20 6.29 -5.11
N ASP A 28 4.30 6.20 -4.38
CA ASP A 28 5.54 5.59 -4.86
C ASP A 28 5.45 4.06 -4.91
N GLN A 29 6.48 3.46 -5.49
CA GLN A 29 6.71 2.02 -5.44
C GLN A 29 7.78 1.71 -4.40
N PHE A 30 7.65 0.56 -3.75
CA PHE A 30 8.54 0.15 -2.68
C PHE A 30 9.05 -1.27 -2.91
N GLN A 31 10.29 -1.52 -2.49
CA GLN A 31 10.89 -2.85 -2.51
C GLN A 31 10.76 -3.48 -1.12
N TYR A 32 10.14 -4.66 -1.08
CA TYR A 32 10.01 -5.39 0.18
C TYR A 32 11.36 -6.00 0.59
N PRO A 33 11.76 -5.97 1.88
CA PRO A 33 13.10 -6.41 2.30
C PRO A 33 13.50 -7.82 1.86
N SER A 34 12.57 -8.78 1.89
CA SER A 34 12.80 -10.14 1.41
C SER A 34 12.69 -10.32 -0.11
N GLU A 35 12.21 -9.31 -0.83
CA GLU A 35 11.98 -9.35 -2.28
C GLU A 35 12.52 -8.07 -2.96
N PRO A 36 13.83 -7.83 -2.92
CA PRO A 36 14.42 -6.54 -3.32
C PRO A 36 14.31 -6.22 -4.83
N PHE A 37 13.93 -7.20 -5.63
CA PHE A 37 13.77 -7.02 -7.08
C PHE A 37 12.32 -6.82 -7.53
N ARG A 38 11.37 -6.91 -6.60
CA ARG A 38 9.95 -6.72 -6.89
C ARG A 38 9.47 -5.41 -6.30
N ASN A 39 9.07 -4.48 -7.17
CA ASN A 39 8.46 -3.22 -6.78
C ASN A 39 6.96 -3.42 -6.58
N ARG A 40 6.41 -2.81 -5.54
CA ARG A 40 4.99 -2.83 -5.19
C ARG A 40 4.50 -1.43 -4.88
N HIS A 41 3.28 -1.14 -5.27
CA HIS A 41 2.58 0.02 -4.72
C HIS A 41 2.32 -0.15 -3.22
N LEU A 42 2.15 0.96 -2.51
CA LEU A 42 2.05 0.94 -1.05
C LEU A 42 0.94 0.02 -0.52
N PRO A 43 -0.29 -0.02 -1.08
CA PRO A 43 -1.31 -0.95 -0.61
C PRO A 43 -0.89 -2.43 -0.71
N GLU A 44 -0.24 -2.83 -1.82
CA GLU A 44 0.27 -4.19 -1.99
C GLU A 44 1.43 -4.51 -1.02
N TYR A 45 2.28 -3.51 -0.77
CA TYR A 45 3.37 -3.64 0.20
C TYR A 45 2.81 -3.86 1.61
N LEU A 46 1.84 -3.04 2.02
CA LEU A 46 1.19 -3.14 3.32
C LEU A 46 0.42 -4.44 3.49
N TYR A 47 -0.29 -4.88 2.45
CA TYR A 47 -0.95 -6.19 2.46
C TYR A 47 0.06 -7.30 2.80
N LYS A 48 1.19 -7.35 2.08
CA LYS A 48 2.23 -8.33 2.37
C LYS A 48 2.78 -8.19 3.78
N LEU A 49 3.10 -6.97 4.22
CA LEU A 49 3.60 -6.71 5.57
C LEU A 49 2.63 -7.22 6.64
N LEU A 50 1.35 -6.88 6.53
CA LEU A 50 0.35 -7.28 7.50
C LEU A 50 0.10 -8.79 7.52
N LYS A 51 0.16 -9.45 6.35
CA LYS A 51 0.09 -10.92 6.27
C LYS A 51 1.32 -11.57 6.92
N ASP A 52 2.52 -11.05 6.66
CA ASP A 52 3.76 -11.54 7.30
C ASP A 52 3.74 -11.31 8.83
N LEU A 53 3.07 -10.25 9.29
CA LEU A 53 2.85 -9.95 10.71
C LEU A 53 1.70 -10.77 11.35
N GLY A 54 0.98 -11.58 10.58
CA GLY A 54 0.01 -12.55 11.06
C GLY A 54 -1.44 -12.08 11.08
N TYR A 55 -1.79 -10.98 10.41
CA TYR A 55 -3.21 -10.61 10.27
C TYR A 55 -3.96 -11.63 9.41
N ASN A 56 -5.11 -12.11 9.92
CA ASN A 56 -5.93 -13.10 9.24
C ASN A 56 -6.65 -12.51 8.03
N VAL A 57 -7.21 -11.31 8.18
CA VAL A 57 -7.98 -10.62 7.15
C VAL A 57 -7.37 -9.25 6.88
N VAL A 58 -6.96 -9.00 5.64
CA VAL A 58 -6.44 -7.71 5.21
C VAL A 58 -7.18 -7.27 3.96
N VAL A 59 -7.89 -6.14 4.04
CA VAL A 59 -8.65 -5.57 2.93
C VAL A 59 -8.28 -4.13 2.69
N ILE A 60 -8.51 -3.69 1.46
CA ILE A 60 -8.29 -2.31 1.03
C ILE A 60 -9.64 -1.69 0.72
N TYR A 61 -9.81 -0.44 1.07
CA TYR A 61 -10.98 0.35 0.75
C TYR A 61 -10.59 1.60 -0.04
N ASP A 62 -11.33 1.90 -1.08
CA ASP A 62 -11.41 3.24 -1.67
C ASP A 62 -12.88 3.57 -2.05
N GLU A 63 -13.20 4.84 -2.18
CA GLU A 63 -14.59 5.27 -2.46
C GLU A 63 -15.12 4.82 -3.83
N SER A 64 -14.23 4.60 -4.80
CA SER A 64 -14.64 4.25 -6.16
C SER A 64 -14.94 2.76 -6.30
N LYS A 65 -14.27 1.92 -5.52
CA LYS A 65 -14.31 0.46 -5.63
C LYS A 65 -15.00 -0.21 -4.44
N GLY A 66 -15.03 0.44 -3.28
CA GLY A 66 -15.44 -0.16 -2.03
C GLY A 66 -14.31 -1.00 -1.41
N PHE A 67 -14.65 -2.06 -0.66
CA PHE A 67 -13.67 -3.00 -0.11
C PHE A 67 -13.22 -4.00 -1.16
N TYR A 68 -11.92 -4.15 -1.33
CA TYR A 68 -11.32 -5.08 -2.28
C TYR A 68 -10.02 -5.66 -1.71
N ALA A 69 -9.46 -6.64 -2.41
CA ALA A 69 -8.19 -7.27 -2.07
C ALA A 69 -7.16 -7.09 -3.19
N VAL A 70 -5.89 -7.17 -2.83
CA VAL A 70 -4.82 -7.26 -3.82
C VAL A 70 -4.88 -8.58 -4.59
N SER A 71 -4.17 -8.67 -5.69
CA SER A 71 -4.04 -9.93 -6.45
C SER A 71 -3.55 -11.06 -5.55
N GLY A 72 -4.32 -12.15 -5.46
CA GLY A 72 -4.06 -13.27 -4.56
C GLY A 72 -4.67 -13.15 -3.16
N GLY A 73 -5.28 -12.01 -2.81
CA GLY A 73 -5.93 -11.75 -1.52
C GLY A 73 -7.44 -12.07 -1.48
N GLN A 74 -7.97 -12.79 -2.46
CA GLN A 74 -9.41 -13.07 -2.57
C GLN A 74 -10.03 -13.75 -1.34
N LYS A 75 -9.26 -14.61 -0.68
CA LYS A 75 -9.72 -15.29 0.55
C LYS A 75 -9.99 -14.29 1.68
N ASP A 76 -9.19 -13.25 1.78
CA ASP A 76 -9.34 -12.22 2.81
C ASP A 76 -10.61 -11.40 2.54
N LEU A 77 -10.90 -11.09 1.27
CA LEU A 77 -12.13 -10.37 0.90
C LEU A 77 -13.39 -11.20 1.16
N VAL A 78 -13.36 -12.51 0.89
CA VAL A 78 -14.47 -13.42 1.20
C VAL A 78 -14.68 -13.51 2.71
N ALA A 79 -13.60 -13.70 3.49
CA ALA A 79 -13.68 -13.72 4.95
C ALA A 79 -14.20 -12.38 5.51
N PHE A 80 -13.77 -11.27 4.94
CA PHE A 80 -14.29 -9.96 5.30
C PHE A 80 -15.77 -9.80 4.98
N ALA A 81 -16.22 -10.26 3.80
CA ALA A 81 -17.63 -10.24 3.44
C ALA A 81 -18.49 -11.08 4.38
N ASP A 82 -17.97 -12.21 4.88
CA ASP A 82 -18.65 -13.02 5.89
C ASP A 82 -18.81 -12.25 7.22
N LEU A 83 -17.78 -11.53 7.67
CA LEU A 83 -17.86 -10.67 8.86
C LEU A 83 -18.89 -9.54 8.70
N LEU A 84 -19.11 -9.02 7.49
CA LEU A 84 -20.12 -7.98 7.26
C LEU A 84 -21.55 -8.46 7.46
N GLN A 85 -21.83 -9.74 7.30
CA GLN A 85 -23.17 -10.29 7.55
C GLN A 85 -23.57 -10.25 9.02
N GLU A 86 -22.61 -10.17 9.92
CA GLU A 86 -22.83 -10.03 11.36
C GLU A 86 -23.19 -8.58 11.76
N VAL A 87 -23.07 -7.61 10.84
CA VAL A 87 -23.42 -6.21 11.11
C VAL A 87 -24.93 -6.08 11.20
N PRO A 88 -25.50 -5.65 12.34
CA PRO A 88 -26.94 -5.48 12.50
C PRO A 88 -27.49 -4.49 11.44
N GLY A 89 -28.49 -4.95 10.68
CA GLY A 89 -29.12 -4.12 9.65
C GLY A 89 -28.39 -4.04 8.31
N LEU A 90 -27.15 -4.50 8.23
CA LEU A 90 -26.42 -4.63 6.96
C LEU A 90 -26.66 -6.05 6.41
N ARG A 91 -27.31 -6.13 5.25
CA ARG A 91 -27.37 -7.37 4.48
C ARG A 91 -26.56 -7.19 3.23
N ILE A 92 -25.62 -8.09 2.97
CA ILE A 92 -24.91 -8.09 1.69
C ILE A 92 -25.90 -8.48 0.61
N THR A 93 -26.21 -7.52 -0.24
CA THR A 93 -27.07 -7.72 -1.42
C THR A 93 -26.22 -7.90 -2.66
N ASN A 94 -26.81 -8.47 -3.73
CA ASN A 94 -26.10 -8.63 -5.00
C ASN A 94 -25.60 -7.30 -5.58
N ASP A 95 -26.25 -6.20 -5.26
CA ASP A 95 -25.86 -4.86 -5.71
C ASP A 95 -24.56 -4.37 -5.06
N MET A 96 -24.23 -4.89 -3.88
CA MET A 96 -22.99 -4.56 -3.14
C MET A 96 -21.80 -5.40 -3.61
N ILE A 97 -22.03 -6.47 -4.36
CA ILE A 97 -21.01 -7.42 -4.78
C ILE A 97 -20.67 -7.18 -6.26
N ARG A 98 -19.39 -6.96 -6.51
CA ARG A 98 -18.85 -6.90 -7.88
C ARG A 98 -17.99 -8.12 -8.13
N CYS A 99 -18.25 -8.81 -9.25
CA CYS A 99 -17.50 -9.97 -9.69
C CYS A 99 -16.96 -9.76 -11.10
N PRO A 100 -15.71 -10.11 -11.40
CA PRO A 100 -15.08 -9.80 -12.68
C PRO A 100 -15.71 -10.52 -13.89
N PHE A 101 -16.49 -11.59 -13.64
CA PHE A 101 -17.03 -12.45 -14.72
C PHE A 101 -18.55 -12.67 -14.66
N SER A 102 -19.30 -11.93 -13.84
CA SER A 102 -20.73 -12.22 -13.71
C SER A 102 -21.59 -11.46 -14.71
N ALA A 103 -21.93 -12.13 -15.82
CA ALA A 103 -23.14 -11.78 -16.56
C ALA A 103 -24.38 -12.50 -15.99
N GLN A 104 -24.21 -13.60 -15.25
CA GLN A 104 -25.31 -14.40 -14.70
C GLN A 104 -24.83 -15.26 -13.53
N GLY A 105 -25.21 -14.91 -12.31
CA GLY A 105 -25.06 -15.77 -11.16
C GLY A 105 -24.35 -15.14 -9.96
N SER A 106 -24.81 -15.48 -8.77
CA SER A 106 -24.15 -15.06 -7.52
C SER A 106 -22.73 -15.65 -7.44
N CYS A 107 -21.73 -14.79 -7.40
CA CYS A 107 -20.34 -15.20 -7.22
C CYS A 107 -19.95 -15.34 -5.74
N TYR A 108 -20.85 -15.04 -4.86
CA TYR A 108 -20.67 -15.14 -3.42
C TYR A 108 -21.85 -15.84 -2.75
N THR A 109 -21.58 -16.88 -1.98
CA THR A 109 -22.55 -17.53 -1.09
C THR A 109 -22.06 -17.38 0.34
N PRO A 110 -22.91 -16.82 1.24
CA PRO A 110 -22.55 -16.67 2.65
C PRO A 110 -22.21 -18.00 3.32
N SER A 111 -21.25 -17.99 4.23
CA SER A 111 -20.87 -19.19 5.01
C SER A 111 -21.90 -19.56 6.07
N ASN A 112 -22.84 -18.66 6.38
CA ASN A 112 -23.81 -18.86 7.47
C ASN A 112 -25.04 -19.66 7.01
N PRO A 113 -25.41 -20.80 7.65
CA PRO A 113 -26.41 -21.76 7.17
C PRO A 113 -27.87 -21.29 7.27
N GLU A 114 -28.18 -20.15 7.88
CA GLU A 114 -29.59 -19.69 7.99
C GLU A 114 -30.18 -19.14 6.68
N SER A 115 -29.39 -19.04 5.62
CA SER A 115 -29.84 -18.73 4.27
C SER A 115 -29.86 -19.98 3.35
N ALA A 116 -30.00 -21.15 3.94
CA ALA A 116 -29.73 -22.45 3.32
C ALA A 116 -30.85 -22.99 2.45
N ASP A 117 -31.23 -22.26 1.38
CA ASP A 117 -31.90 -22.90 0.24
C ASP A 117 -31.03 -22.99 -1.02
N SER A 118 -29.74 -22.76 -0.91
CA SER A 118 -28.76 -22.80 -2.02
C SER A 118 -27.48 -23.54 -1.71
N ALA A 119 -27.56 -24.62 -0.92
CA ALA A 119 -26.40 -25.49 -0.68
C ALA A 119 -26.10 -26.37 -1.90
N ARG A 120 -25.52 -25.82 -2.96
CA ARG A 120 -24.83 -26.59 -4.00
C ARG A 120 -23.62 -25.83 -4.53
N ASN A 121 -22.45 -26.42 -4.31
CA ASN A 121 -21.10 -26.13 -4.74
C ASN A 121 -20.18 -25.40 -3.76
N LYS A 122 -19.66 -26.18 -2.82
CA LYS A 122 -18.60 -25.77 -1.88
C LYS A 122 -17.18 -25.73 -2.46
N ASN A 123 -16.96 -25.89 -3.76
CA ASN A 123 -15.60 -26.08 -4.31
C ASN A 123 -15.18 -25.16 -5.46
N ASP A 124 -16.02 -24.25 -5.93
CA ASP A 124 -15.59 -23.28 -6.92
C ASP A 124 -15.16 -22.01 -6.19
N GLY A 125 -13.88 -21.64 -6.34
CA GLY A 125 -13.30 -20.44 -5.72
C GLY A 125 -14.12 -19.21 -6.11
N GLN A 126 -14.83 -18.65 -5.14
CA GLN A 126 -15.65 -17.46 -5.31
C GLN A 126 -14.75 -16.29 -5.67
N LEU A 127 -14.88 -15.74 -6.86
CA LEU A 127 -14.15 -14.57 -7.33
C LEU A 127 -14.97 -13.32 -6.99
N LEU A 128 -14.67 -12.72 -5.84
CA LEU A 128 -15.13 -11.37 -5.50
C LEU A 128 -14.16 -10.34 -6.07
N ASP A 129 -14.64 -9.34 -6.78
CA ASP A 129 -13.83 -8.18 -7.15
C ASP A 129 -13.87 -7.13 -6.04
N SER A 130 -15.06 -6.80 -5.55
CA SER A 130 -15.22 -5.86 -4.43
C SER A 130 -16.56 -6.02 -3.73
N VAL A 131 -16.64 -5.45 -2.52
CA VAL A 131 -17.87 -5.27 -1.73
C VAL A 131 -18.06 -3.77 -1.48
N CYS A 132 -19.16 -3.22 -1.96
CA CYS A 132 -19.47 -1.78 -1.94
C CYS A 132 -20.67 -1.48 -1.03
N PRO A 133 -20.50 -1.36 0.28
CA PRO A 133 -21.59 -0.91 1.16
C PRO A 133 -21.92 0.58 0.87
N ALA A 134 -23.11 1.00 1.29
CA ALA A 134 -23.46 2.43 1.20
C ALA A 134 -22.49 3.28 2.04
N ALA A 135 -22.13 4.46 1.56
CA ALA A 135 -21.20 5.35 2.25
C ALA A 135 -21.59 5.60 3.73
N ALA A 136 -22.88 5.75 4.01
CA ALA A 136 -23.40 5.95 5.36
C ALA A 136 -23.17 4.77 6.33
N THR A 137 -22.84 3.57 5.83
CA THR A 137 -22.63 2.36 6.65
C THR A 137 -21.17 2.00 6.85
N ILE A 138 -20.24 2.72 6.23
CA ILE A 138 -18.79 2.41 6.30
C ILE A 138 -18.29 2.43 7.75
N GLY A 139 -18.73 3.41 8.54
CA GLY A 139 -18.36 3.48 9.96
C GLY A 139 -18.83 2.26 10.77
N GLU A 140 -20.02 1.76 10.49
CA GLU A 140 -20.55 0.54 11.13
C GLU A 140 -19.76 -0.70 10.70
N VAL A 141 -19.45 -0.81 9.41
CA VAL A 141 -18.61 -1.90 8.87
C VAL A 141 -17.23 -1.92 9.53
N VAL A 142 -16.55 -0.78 9.58
CA VAL A 142 -15.24 -0.67 10.23
C VAL A 142 -15.35 -0.97 11.72
N THR A 143 -16.40 -0.50 12.40
CA THR A 143 -16.63 -0.79 13.83
C THR A 143 -16.76 -2.29 14.07
N ASN A 144 -17.53 -2.99 13.26
CA ASN A 144 -17.70 -4.44 13.40
C ASN A 144 -16.37 -5.17 13.15
N ALA A 145 -15.63 -4.78 12.12
CA ALA A 145 -14.35 -5.38 11.78
C ALA A 145 -13.30 -5.19 12.89
N LEU A 146 -13.22 -3.98 13.49
CA LEU A 146 -12.23 -3.71 14.55
C LEU A 146 -12.60 -4.33 15.89
N ARG A 147 -13.86 -4.74 16.11
CA ARG A 147 -14.31 -5.43 17.32
C ARG A 147 -14.07 -6.93 17.33
N GLN A 148 -13.58 -7.52 16.24
CA GLN A 148 -13.31 -8.96 16.21
C GLN A 148 -12.20 -9.32 17.18
N SER A 149 -12.42 -10.34 18.02
CA SER A 149 -11.43 -10.88 18.96
C SER A 149 -10.81 -12.19 18.48
N ASP A 150 -11.57 -12.94 17.67
CA ASP A 150 -11.17 -14.27 17.21
C ASP A 150 -10.40 -14.21 15.88
N VAL A 151 -10.55 -13.12 15.13
CA VAL A 151 -9.95 -12.90 13.83
C VAL A 151 -9.27 -11.54 13.80
N SER A 152 -7.97 -11.53 13.51
CA SER A 152 -7.24 -10.28 13.38
C SER A 152 -7.50 -9.63 12.02
N VAL A 153 -7.97 -8.39 12.04
CA VAL A 153 -8.42 -7.65 10.87
C VAL A 153 -7.58 -6.39 10.69
N ALA A 154 -7.16 -6.13 9.45
CA ALA A 154 -6.57 -4.86 9.06
C ALA A 154 -7.28 -4.28 7.83
N ILE A 155 -7.66 -3.01 7.89
CA ILE A 155 -8.30 -2.27 6.81
C ILE A 155 -7.36 -1.16 6.36
N ILE A 156 -7.05 -1.11 5.07
CA ILE A 156 -6.24 -0.07 4.45
C ILE A 156 -7.17 0.88 3.69
N MET A 157 -7.31 2.10 4.17
CA MET A 157 -8.09 3.17 3.52
C MET A 157 -7.18 3.87 2.51
N ASP A 158 -7.23 3.42 1.24
CA ASP A 158 -6.38 3.95 0.18
C ASP A 158 -6.93 5.27 -0.37
N MET A 159 -6.02 6.14 -0.82
CA MET A 159 -6.36 7.47 -1.36
C MET A 159 -7.22 8.33 -0.43
N ALA A 160 -7.03 8.21 0.88
CA ALA A 160 -7.88 8.85 1.88
C ALA A 160 -7.90 10.38 1.81
N SER A 161 -6.91 11.01 1.19
CA SER A 161 -6.91 12.45 0.87
C SER A 161 -8.05 12.90 -0.07
N ARG A 162 -8.80 11.95 -0.62
CA ARG A 162 -9.89 12.22 -1.57
C ARG A 162 -11.28 11.94 -1.02
N TYR A 163 -11.37 11.43 0.21
CA TYR A 163 -12.66 11.07 0.82
C TYR A 163 -13.49 12.29 1.20
N ILE A 164 -12.85 13.41 1.49
CA ILE A 164 -13.51 14.68 1.78
C ILE A 164 -12.92 15.78 0.90
N VAL A 165 -13.79 16.63 0.40
CA VAL A 165 -13.39 17.75 -0.47
C VAL A 165 -12.62 18.81 0.32
N SER A 166 -13.08 19.11 1.53
CA SER A 166 -12.45 20.09 2.43
C SER A 166 -12.63 19.64 3.88
N PRO A 167 -11.55 19.32 4.60
CA PRO A 167 -11.60 18.93 6.01
C PRO A 167 -12.20 20.01 6.93
N ASP A 168 -12.16 21.28 6.52
CA ASP A 168 -12.70 22.41 7.28
C ASP A 168 -14.19 22.69 6.98
N GLN A 169 -14.73 22.10 5.90
CA GLN A 169 -16.11 22.30 5.44
C GLN A 169 -16.77 20.97 5.07
N MET A 170 -16.80 20.08 6.04
CA MET A 170 -17.40 18.74 5.89
C MET A 170 -18.92 18.82 5.85
N ASP A 171 -19.54 17.98 5.05
CA ASP A 171 -20.98 17.77 5.12
C ASP A 171 -21.39 16.87 6.31
N LEU A 172 -22.69 16.72 6.54
CA LEU A 172 -23.19 15.93 7.66
C LEU A 172 -22.86 14.44 7.55
N LEU A 173 -22.77 13.90 6.32
CA LEU A 173 -22.43 12.52 6.09
C LEU A 173 -20.96 12.27 6.44
N ASP A 174 -20.06 13.12 5.98
CA ASP A 174 -18.64 13.05 6.28
C ASP A 174 -18.38 13.14 7.78
N VAL A 175 -19.00 14.11 8.47
CA VAL A 175 -18.89 14.26 9.92
C VAL A 175 -19.37 13.00 10.63
N ARG A 176 -20.49 12.43 10.18
CA ARG A 176 -21.01 11.17 10.74
C ARG A 176 -20.03 10.02 10.55
N VAL A 177 -19.55 9.78 9.34
CA VAL A 177 -18.61 8.70 9.01
C VAL A 177 -17.35 8.81 9.87
N TYR A 178 -16.69 9.98 9.91
CA TYR A 178 -15.48 10.13 10.71
C TYR A 178 -15.73 10.05 12.23
N THR A 179 -16.92 10.46 12.71
CA THR A 179 -17.31 10.26 14.12
C THR A 179 -17.48 8.78 14.44
N GLU A 180 -18.08 8.02 13.53
CA GLU A 180 -18.25 6.56 13.69
C GLU A 180 -16.89 5.87 13.63
N LEU A 181 -15.99 6.24 12.71
CA LEU A 181 -14.62 5.75 12.64
C LEU A 181 -13.86 6.04 13.95
N GLN A 182 -13.99 7.25 14.51
CA GLN A 182 -13.37 7.57 15.80
C GLN A 182 -13.92 6.72 16.94
N ARG A 183 -15.21 6.40 16.90
CA ARG A 183 -15.83 5.46 17.87
C ARG A 183 -15.31 4.03 17.66
N ALA A 184 -15.13 3.59 16.39
CA ALA A 184 -14.59 2.30 16.07
C ALA A 184 -13.19 2.10 16.65
N LEU A 185 -12.32 3.11 16.60
CA LEU A 185 -10.99 3.04 17.17
C LEU A 185 -11.01 2.79 18.70
N ARG A 186 -11.93 3.42 19.43
CA ARG A 186 -12.07 3.23 20.87
C ARG A 186 -12.58 1.84 21.24
N CYS A 187 -13.25 1.16 20.32
CA CYS A 187 -13.80 -0.17 20.51
C CYS A 187 -12.95 -1.27 19.86
N ALA A 188 -11.77 -0.92 19.34
CA ALA A 188 -10.90 -1.88 18.66
C ALA A 188 -10.34 -2.89 19.66
N GLU A 189 -10.64 -4.17 19.41
CA GLU A 189 -10.16 -5.30 20.20
C GLU A 189 -8.77 -5.74 19.76
N GLU A 190 -8.16 -6.60 20.57
CA GLU A 190 -6.91 -7.27 20.26
C GLU A 190 -7.21 -8.69 19.79
N ALA A 191 -6.53 -9.13 18.75
CA ALA A 191 -6.60 -10.48 18.23
C ALA A 191 -5.21 -11.10 18.10
N ASP A 192 -5.14 -12.42 18.01
CA ASP A 192 -3.86 -13.10 17.84
C ASP A 192 -3.27 -12.87 16.44
N THR A 193 -1.99 -12.51 16.43
CA THR A 193 -1.18 -12.37 15.23
C THR A 193 0.12 -13.16 15.42
N ASN A 194 0.13 -14.40 14.94
CA ASN A 194 1.28 -15.31 15.06
C ASN A 194 1.79 -15.50 16.52
N GLY A 195 0.87 -15.64 17.49
CA GLY A 195 1.21 -15.88 18.89
C GLY A 195 1.49 -14.62 19.70
N SER A 196 1.18 -13.43 19.16
CA SER A 196 1.18 -12.16 19.90
C SER A 196 -0.15 -11.43 19.71
N LEU A 197 -0.63 -10.77 20.76
CA LEU A 197 -1.81 -9.93 20.66
C LEU A 197 -1.46 -8.61 19.97
N SER A 198 -2.29 -8.21 19.01
CA SER A 198 -2.16 -6.93 18.31
C SER A 198 -3.54 -6.33 18.10
N LYS A 199 -3.62 -5.00 18.06
CA LYS A 199 -4.87 -4.31 17.74
C LYS A 199 -5.34 -4.66 16.34
N ASN A 200 -6.65 -4.83 16.16
CA ASN A 200 -7.25 -4.69 14.85
C ASN A 200 -6.96 -3.28 14.32
N LEU A 201 -6.64 -3.16 13.04
CA LEU A 201 -5.92 -2.01 12.53
C LEU A 201 -6.66 -1.31 11.40
N LEU A 202 -6.77 0.01 11.51
CA LEU A 202 -7.22 0.91 10.45
C LEU A 202 -6.02 1.74 9.98
N ILE A 203 -5.67 1.64 8.70
CA ILE A 203 -4.54 2.39 8.11
C ILE A 203 -5.08 3.37 7.07
N PHE A 204 -4.80 4.66 7.23
CA PHE A 204 -5.09 5.67 6.23
C PHE A 204 -3.86 5.97 5.39
N LEU A 205 -4.02 6.02 4.06
CA LEU A 205 -3.00 6.48 3.12
C LEU A 205 -3.36 7.87 2.63
N THR A 206 -2.59 8.89 3.03
CA THR A 206 -2.87 10.30 2.72
C THR A 206 -1.66 10.99 2.13
N ASN A 207 -1.87 11.99 1.27
CA ASN A 207 -0.77 12.84 0.81
C ASN A 207 -0.25 13.72 1.96
N LYS A 208 -1.16 14.23 2.79
CA LYS A 208 -0.87 15.02 3.99
C LYS A 208 -1.84 14.63 5.10
N VAL A 209 -1.39 14.60 6.34
CA VAL A 209 -2.29 14.32 7.47
C VAL A 209 -3.43 15.33 7.56
N ASN A 210 -3.20 16.59 7.15
CA ASN A 210 -4.22 17.64 7.13
C ASN A 210 -5.31 17.46 6.06
N ASP A 211 -5.20 16.45 5.20
CA ASP A 211 -6.29 16.06 4.28
C ASP A 211 -7.41 15.32 5.04
N LEU A 212 -7.16 14.95 6.29
CA LEU A 212 -8.14 14.38 7.23
C LEU A 212 -8.61 15.46 8.22
N PRO A 213 -9.82 15.31 8.81
CA PRO A 213 -10.30 16.24 9.81
C PRO A 213 -9.36 16.35 11.00
N THR A 214 -8.96 17.56 11.36
CA THR A 214 -7.98 17.80 12.45
C THR A 214 -8.40 17.16 13.77
N TRP A 215 -9.69 17.21 14.11
CA TRP A 215 -10.24 16.62 15.33
C TRP A 215 -10.20 15.08 15.35
N PHE A 216 -10.04 14.43 14.20
CA PHE A 216 -9.92 12.97 14.09
C PHE A 216 -8.56 12.47 14.58
N TYR A 217 -7.48 13.15 14.25
CA TYR A 217 -6.13 12.70 14.53
C TYR A 217 -5.37 13.52 15.58
N LEU A 218 -5.63 14.83 15.68
CA LEU A 218 -4.85 15.69 16.57
C LEU A 218 -5.21 15.39 18.03
N ASN A 219 -4.18 15.15 18.85
CA ASN A 219 -4.32 14.76 20.25
C ASN A 219 -5.18 13.51 20.48
N ASN A 220 -5.38 12.67 19.46
CA ASN A 220 -6.10 11.41 19.59
C ASN A 220 -5.12 10.31 20.02
N PRO A 221 -5.28 9.72 21.25
CA PRO A 221 -4.37 8.69 21.75
C PRO A 221 -4.43 7.39 20.94
N ASP A 222 -5.51 7.16 20.19
CA ASP A 222 -5.71 5.95 19.38
C ASP A 222 -5.07 6.03 17.99
N VAL A 223 -4.55 7.21 17.61
CA VAL A 223 -4.00 7.47 16.29
C VAL A 223 -2.48 7.69 16.33
N LYS A 224 -1.78 7.13 15.37
CA LYS A 224 -0.35 7.38 15.12
C LYS A 224 -0.15 7.82 13.67
N ALA A 225 0.35 9.03 13.45
CA ALA A 225 0.84 9.47 12.14
C ALA A 225 2.29 9.06 11.94
N ILE A 226 2.61 8.55 10.74
CA ILE A 226 3.93 8.11 10.30
C ILE A 226 4.19 8.68 8.91
N SER A 227 5.30 9.39 8.74
CA SER A 227 5.66 9.96 7.44
C SER A 227 6.44 8.98 6.59
N ILE A 228 6.01 8.82 5.35
CA ILE A 228 6.73 8.09 4.29
C ILE A 228 7.52 9.11 3.47
N THR A 229 8.83 9.07 3.60
CA THR A 229 9.74 9.93 2.84
C THR A 229 10.21 9.27 1.56
N THR A 230 10.73 10.05 0.62
CA THR A 230 11.52 9.53 -0.49
C THR A 230 12.75 8.78 0.05
N PRO A 231 13.33 7.82 -0.73
CA PRO A 231 14.49 7.07 -0.29
C PRO A 231 15.66 7.98 0.07
N ASP A 232 16.25 7.76 1.23
CA ASP A 232 17.44 8.47 1.68
C ASP A 232 18.70 8.06 0.89
N ALA A 233 19.83 8.69 1.16
CA ALA A 233 21.08 8.39 0.48
C ALA A 233 21.50 6.91 0.62
N GLN A 234 21.25 6.31 1.79
CA GLN A 234 21.58 4.91 2.04
C GLN A 234 20.68 3.97 1.24
N ALA A 235 19.39 4.23 1.20
CA ALA A 235 18.43 3.45 0.41
C ALA A 235 18.72 3.54 -1.10
N ARG A 236 19.10 4.73 -1.60
CA ARG A 236 19.52 4.90 -3.00
C ARG A 236 20.84 4.20 -3.30
N LEU A 237 21.77 4.17 -2.33
CA LEU A 237 23.00 3.40 -2.46
C LEU A 237 22.72 1.90 -2.51
N GLU A 238 21.84 1.38 -1.66
CA GLU A 238 21.43 -0.04 -1.68
C GLU A 238 20.77 -0.43 -2.99
N PHE A 239 20.00 0.49 -3.61
CA PHE A 239 19.36 0.29 -4.91
C PHE A 239 20.36 0.01 -6.04
N VAL A 240 21.58 0.52 -5.95
CA VAL A 240 22.64 0.36 -6.94
C VAL A 240 23.89 -0.34 -6.41
N SER A 241 23.85 -0.94 -5.22
CA SER A 241 24.98 -1.61 -4.60
C SER A 241 25.40 -2.88 -5.34
N GLY A 242 26.64 -3.28 -5.20
CA GLY A 242 27.19 -4.45 -5.89
C GLY A 242 27.10 -4.30 -7.41
N ASN A 243 26.59 -5.32 -8.09
CA ASN A 243 26.41 -5.34 -9.55
C ASN A 243 25.12 -4.65 -10.03
N GLN A 244 24.35 -4.03 -9.14
CA GLN A 244 23.07 -3.41 -9.51
C GLN A 244 23.25 -2.15 -10.35
N LEU A 245 24.35 -1.39 -10.18
CA LEU A 245 24.59 -0.20 -10.97
C LEU A 245 24.80 -0.50 -12.47
N PRO A 246 25.60 -1.51 -12.87
CA PRO A 246 25.66 -1.94 -14.27
C PRO A 246 24.29 -2.40 -14.81
N GLN A 247 23.54 -3.18 -14.03
CA GLN A 247 22.19 -3.65 -14.39
C GLN A 247 21.16 -2.52 -14.47
N PHE A 248 21.41 -1.41 -13.80
CA PHE A 248 20.56 -0.23 -13.87
C PHE A 248 20.56 0.39 -15.28
N PHE A 249 21.71 0.35 -15.98
CA PHE A 249 21.83 0.92 -17.31
C PHE A 249 21.46 -0.05 -18.42
N GLN A 250 21.69 -1.35 -18.23
CA GLN A 250 21.49 -2.33 -19.29
C GLN A 250 21.06 -3.69 -18.69
N ARG A 251 20.09 -4.33 -19.36
CA ARG A 251 19.69 -5.71 -19.01
C ARG A 251 20.82 -6.69 -19.25
N ASP A 252 21.43 -6.60 -20.44
CA ASP A 252 22.57 -7.40 -20.84
C ASP A 252 23.82 -6.53 -20.73
N ILE A 253 24.53 -6.68 -19.61
CA ILE A 253 25.72 -5.88 -19.33
C ILE A 253 26.79 -6.24 -20.36
N TYR A 254 27.34 -5.25 -21.04
CA TYR A 254 28.48 -5.44 -21.93
C TYR A 254 29.64 -6.07 -21.15
N ALA A 255 30.21 -7.15 -21.69
CA ALA A 255 31.31 -7.86 -21.05
C ALA A 255 32.51 -6.94 -20.78
N GLU A 256 32.72 -5.92 -21.64
CA GLU A 256 33.77 -4.90 -21.49
C GLU A 256 33.55 -4.03 -20.26
N ASP A 257 32.31 -3.56 -20.02
CA ASP A 257 31.98 -2.72 -18.87
C ASP A 257 32.10 -3.53 -17.56
N MET A 258 31.64 -4.78 -17.55
CA MET A 258 31.79 -5.66 -16.40
C MET A 258 33.26 -5.93 -16.08
N ARG A 259 34.05 -6.24 -17.10
CA ARG A 259 35.48 -6.49 -16.95
C ARG A 259 36.19 -5.26 -16.38
N PHE A 260 35.94 -4.09 -16.95
CA PHE A 260 36.54 -2.82 -16.49
C PHE A 260 36.22 -2.57 -15.01
N TYR A 261 34.96 -2.69 -14.58
CA TYR A 261 34.57 -2.40 -13.19
C TYR A 261 34.96 -3.51 -12.21
N THR A 262 35.10 -4.75 -12.66
CA THR A 262 35.67 -5.84 -11.85
C THR A 262 37.14 -5.62 -11.58
N GLU A 263 37.89 -5.15 -12.60
CA GLU A 263 39.31 -4.81 -12.48
C GLU A 263 39.54 -3.49 -11.72
N ASN A 264 38.54 -2.59 -11.68
CA ASN A 264 38.63 -1.26 -11.06
C ASN A 264 37.50 -0.98 -10.05
N PRO A 265 37.40 -1.71 -8.91
CA PRO A 265 36.30 -1.57 -7.97
C PRO A 265 36.18 -0.17 -7.36
N SER A 266 37.27 0.58 -7.26
CA SER A 266 37.24 1.98 -6.80
C SER A 266 36.52 2.92 -7.77
N GLN A 267 36.48 2.63 -9.07
CA GLN A 267 35.72 3.39 -10.03
C GLN A 267 34.21 3.13 -9.90
N LEU A 268 33.83 1.87 -9.65
CA LEU A 268 32.45 1.53 -9.38
C LEU A 268 31.92 2.24 -8.12
N ASP A 269 32.69 2.23 -7.02
CA ASP A 269 32.32 2.95 -5.78
C ASP A 269 32.15 4.47 -6.02
N LYS A 270 33.05 5.08 -6.79
CA LYS A 270 32.90 6.51 -7.19
C LYS A 270 31.64 6.76 -7.99
N LEU A 271 31.28 5.88 -8.92
CA LEU A 271 30.07 6.02 -9.72
C LEU A 271 28.81 5.80 -8.88
N GLN A 272 28.81 4.85 -7.94
CA GLN A 272 27.71 4.64 -7.01
C GLN A 272 27.49 5.88 -6.13
N LYS A 273 28.54 6.45 -5.57
CA LYS A 273 28.48 7.71 -4.80
C LYS A 273 27.98 8.88 -5.64
N LYS A 274 28.44 8.99 -6.89
CA LYS A 274 27.96 10.00 -7.84
C LYS A 274 26.48 9.80 -8.16
N PHE A 275 26.02 8.56 -8.36
CA PHE A 275 24.61 8.23 -8.56
C PHE A 275 23.77 8.72 -7.39
N VAL A 276 24.15 8.38 -6.16
CA VAL A 276 23.45 8.81 -4.94
C VAL A 276 23.36 10.33 -4.84
N GLY A 277 24.44 11.05 -5.13
CA GLY A 277 24.44 12.52 -5.12
C GLY A 277 23.52 13.12 -6.18
N LEU A 278 23.59 12.63 -7.42
CA LEU A 278 22.80 13.15 -8.54
C LEU A 278 21.29 12.82 -8.41
N THR A 279 20.93 11.72 -7.77
CA THR A 279 19.54 11.29 -7.59
C THR A 279 18.91 11.76 -6.26
N GLU A 280 19.48 12.79 -5.63
CA GLU A 280 18.88 13.36 -4.43
C GLU A 280 17.44 13.83 -4.69
N GLY A 281 16.52 13.44 -3.81
CA GLY A 281 15.10 13.75 -3.91
C GLY A 281 14.30 12.82 -4.85
N PHE A 282 14.94 11.89 -5.57
CA PHE A 282 14.23 10.93 -6.40
C PHE A 282 13.47 9.91 -5.55
N SER A 283 12.25 9.61 -5.98
CA SER A 283 11.45 8.48 -5.50
C SER A 283 11.96 7.15 -6.09
N TYR A 284 11.49 6.03 -5.58
CA TYR A 284 11.77 4.73 -6.23
C TYR A 284 11.16 4.66 -7.63
N SER A 285 9.98 5.23 -7.83
CA SER A 285 9.33 5.33 -9.14
C SER A 285 10.19 6.12 -10.13
N ASP A 286 10.82 7.22 -9.69
CA ASP A 286 11.77 7.97 -10.52
C ASP A 286 13.00 7.14 -10.89
N LEU A 287 13.57 6.44 -9.93
CA LEU A 287 14.73 5.56 -10.19
C LEU A 287 14.38 4.43 -11.17
N ILE A 288 13.19 3.85 -11.06
CA ILE A 288 12.70 2.81 -11.97
C ILE A 288 12.44 3.40 -13.36
N GLY A 289 11.82 4.58 -13.42
CA GLY A 289 11.59 5.32 -14.67
C GLY A 289 12.89 5.64 -15.39
N MET A 290 13.89 6.15 -14.66
CA MET A 290 15.22 6.44 -15.19
C MET A 290 15.93 5.17 -15.69
N ARG A 291 15.82 4.06 -14.97
CA ARG A 291 16.31 2.74 -15.42
C ARG A 291 15.66 2.30 -16.74
N THR A 292 14.34 2.47 -16.84
CA THR A 292 13.59 2.14 -18.05
C THR A 292 14.04 2.98 -19.23
N LEU A 293 14.30 4.28 -19.00
CA LEU A 293 14.86 5.18 -20.00
C LEU A 293 16.25 4.69 -20.46
N CYS A 294 17.13 4.32 -19.54
CA CYS A 294 18.45 3.77 -19.88
C CYS A 294 18.34 2.53 -20.78
N TYR A 295 17.38 1.63 -20.49
CA TYR A 295 17.19 0.42 -21.30
C TYR A 295 16.69 0.71 -22.71
N ARG A 296 15.81 1.68 -22.86
CA ARG A 296 15.25 2.05 -24.18
C ARG A 296 16.25 2.78 -25.06
N GLU A 297 16.99 3.71 -24.47
CA GLU A 297 17.90 4.60 -25.18
C GLU A 297 19.36 4.07 -25.19
N HIS A 298 19.58 2.89 -24.63
CA HIS A 298 20.90 2.24 -24.57
C HIS A 298 22.00 3.08 -23.92
N TYR A 299 21.66 3.88 -22.88
CA TYR A 299 22.64 4.67 -22.16
C TYR A 299 23.61 3.78 -21.38
N ARG A 300 24.89 4.16 -21.39
CA ARG A 300 25.96 3.51 -20.62
C ARG A 300 26.17 4.23 -19.28
N MET A 301 26.84 3.56 -18.33
CA MET A 301 27.16 4.14 -17.02
C MET A 301 27.95 5.47 -17.11
N SER A 302 28.77 5.65 -18.15
CA SER A 302 29.48 6.90 -18.42
C SER A 302 28.57 8.10 -18.65
N HIS A 303 27.32 7.86 -19.09
CA HIS A 303 26.33 8.90 -19.36
C HIS A 303 25.44 9.22 -18.15
N LEU A 304 25.76 8.73 -16.94
CA LEU A 304 24.93 8.89 -15.73
C LEU A 304 24.45 10.32 -15.52
N ALA A 305 25.33 11.33 -15.62
CA ALA A 305 24.94 12.73 -15.39
C ALA A 305 23.92 13.20 -16.44
N ASN A 306 24.17 12.88 -17.71
CA ASN A 306 23.29 13.27 -18.81
C ASN A 306 21.89 12.64 -18.69
N VAL A 307 21.82 11.37 -18.23
CA VAL A 307 20.56 10.65 -18.02
C VAL A 307 19.77 11.29 -16.89
N VAL A 308 20.43 11.62 -15.77
CA VAL A 308 19.78 12.30 -14.65
C VAL A 308 19.26 13.67 -15.08
N ASP A 309 20.06 14.45 -15.82
CA ASP A 309 19.63 15.75 -16.32
C ASP A 309 18.47 15.63 -17.30
N LEU A 310 18.52 14.65 -18.21
CA LEU A 310 17.44 14.37 -19.14
C LEU A 310 16.15 13.98 -18.40
N TYR A 311 16.25 13.11 -17.41
CA TYR A 311 15.09 12.65 -16.65
C TYR A 311 14.47 13.79 -15.82
N ARG A 312 15.29 14.64 -15.21
CA ARG A 312 14.86 15.72 -14.31
C ARG A 312 14.34 16.95 -15.06
N TYR A 313 14.96 17.30 -16.17
CA TYR A 313 14.72 18.58 -16.87
C TYR A 313 14.19 18.42 -18.31
N GLY A 314 14.10 17.19 -18.80
CA GLY A 314 13.70 16.91 -20.18
C GLY A 314 14.82 17.23 -21.19
N ILE A 315 14.47 17.12 -22.47
CA ILE A 315 15.38 17.44 -23.58
C ILE A 315 15.57 18.96 -23.60
N LYS A 316 16.78 19.42 -23.35
CA LYS A 316 17.14 20.82 -23.60
C LYS A 316 17.20 20.98 -25.12
N GLU A 317 16.29 21.74 -25.69
CA GLU A 317 16.47 22.24 -27.04
C GLU A 317 17.78 23.09 -27.05
N ASN A 318 18.85 22.52 -27.57
CA ASN A 318 20.01 23.35 -27.92
C ASN A 318 19.56 24.25 -29.06
N ASN A 319 19.19 25.49 -28.73
CA ASN A 319 19.16 26.57 -29.71
C ASN A 319 20.59 26.77 -30.21
N LEU A 320 21.04 25.90 -31.12
CA LEU A 320 22.19 26.14 -31.97
C LEU A 320 21.70 27.08 -33.05
N THR A 321 21.80 28.40 -32.76
CA THR A 321 21.87 29.41 -33.79
C THR A 321 23.27 29.37 -34.43
#